data_771d5120f90bf07d13f575045182c8b2
#
_entry.id   771d5120f90bf07d13f575045182c8b2
#
_cell.length_a   1.000
_cell.length_b   1.000
_cell.length_c   1.000
_cell.angle_alpha   90.00
_cell.angle_beta   90.00
_cell.angle_gamma   90.00
#
_symmetry.space_group_name_H-M   'P 1'
#
loop_
_entity.id
_entity.type
_entity.pdbx_description
1 polymer ?
#
loop_
_entity_poly.entity_id
_entity_poly.type
_entity_poly.pdbx_seq_one_letter_code
_entity_poly.pdbx_strand_id
1 'polypeptide(L)'
;MQPKNVMFPTDARLLNRAREVLVRLAKGAGIKLRQSYGRVGKFALIKHQRYAHAKQFKRANRALRTLRTYLGRVIRDIGRKLEGNIDLLHEIALNRMLALARQMLGQKQHQRGPKVYSLHAPEVECIGKGKAHRPYELMAWTTPALSGNVQPGGGQQQECKPCRIRTLSQSASISGRTH
;
A
#
# COMPACT_ATOMS: atom_id res chain seq x y z
N MET A 1 -7.66 -25.25 -0.14
CA MET A 1 -7.22 -23.90 -0.53
C MET A 1 -6.08 -23.48 0.37
N GLN A 2 -4.89 -23.25 -0.19
CA GLN A 2 -3.76 -22.76 0.61
C GLN A 2 -3.84 -21.23 0.67
N PRO A 3 -3.82 -20.60 1.85
CA PRO A 3 -3.74 -19.16 1.97
C PRO A 3 -2.40 -18.69 1.38
N LYS A 4 -2.45 -17.74 0.43
CA LYS A 4 -1.24 -17.10 -0.07
C LYS A 4 -0.54 -16.40 1.10
N ASN A 5 0.69 -16.78 1.40
CA ASN A 5 1.47 -16.14 2.46
C ASN A 5 1.81 -14.70 2.04
N VAL A 6 1.01 -13.75 2.50
CA VAL A 6 1.21 -12.32 2.24
C VAL A 6 2.02 -11.73 3.39
N MET A 7 3.24 -11.29 3.10
CA MET A 7 4.07 -10.58 4.08
C MET A 7 3.33 -9.33 4.56
N PHE A 8 3.34 -9.07 5.88
CA PHE A 8 2.66 -7.92 6.48
C PHE A 8 3.04 -6.61 5.76
N PRO A 9 2.08 -5.95 5.11
CA PRO A 9 2.35 -4.79 4.27
C PRO A 9 2.55 -3.55 5.14
N THR A 10 3.69 -2.89 4.95
CA THR A 10 3.85 -1.52 5.42
C THR A 10 3.67 -0.56 4.24
N ASP A 11 3.02 0.58 4.44
CA ASP A 11 2.80 1.57 3.38
C ASP A 11 4.12 1.91 2.64
N ALA A 12 5.23 2.00 3.36
CA ALA A 12 6.54 2.29 2.77
C ALA A 12 7.02 1.18 1.81
N ARG A 13 6.82 -0.10 2.17
CA ARG A 13 7.16 -1.24 1.31
C ARG A 13 6.28 -1.27 0.08
N LEU A 14 4.97 -1.04 0.24
CA LEU A 14 4.02 -1.02 -0.86
C LEU A 14 4.34 0.09 -1.86
N LEU A 15 4.58 1.33 -1.40
CA LEU A 15 4.93 2.46 -2.24
C LEU A 15 6.24 2.22 -3.02
N ASN A 16 7.27 1.68 -2.35
CA ASN A 16 8.52 1.36 -3.03
C ASN A 16 8.34 0.25 -4.05
N ARG A 17 7.58 -0.80 -3.71
CA ARG A 17 7.30 -1.91 -4.62
C ARG A 17 6.48 -1.46 -5.84
N ALA A 18 5.47 -0.60 -5.63
CA ALA A 18 4.70 0.00 -6.73
C ALA A 18 5.60 0.77 -7.69
N ARG A 19 6.54 1.58 -7.16
CA ARG A 19 7.53 2.28 -7.98
C ARG A 19 8.38 1.30 -8.80
N GLU A 20 8.88 0.23 -8.17
CA GLU A 20 9.71 -0.78 -8.85
C GLU A 20 8.97 -1.47 -9.99
N VAL A 21 7.72 -1.86 -9.75
CA VAL A 21 6.88 -2.51 -10.76
C VAL A 21 6.58 -1.57 -11.91
N LEU A 22 6.19 -0.31 -11.63
CA LEU A 22 5.94 0.70 -12.67
C LEU A 22 7.18 0.97 -13.51
N VAL A 23 8.36 1.10 -12.91
CA VAL A 23 9.62 1.30 -13.64
C VAL A 23 9.95 0.10 -14.52
N ARG A 24 9.70 -1.13 -14.04
CA ARG A 24 9.91 -2.36 -14.81
C ARG A 24 8.97 -2.43 -16.01
N LEU A 25 7.69 -2.16 -15.81
CA LEU A 25 6.69 -2.16 -16.88
C LEU A 25 6.98 -1.06 -17.91
N ALA A 26 7.32 0.14 -17.47
CA ALA A 26 7.70 1.24 -18.36
C ALA A 26 8.95 0.89 -19.22
N LYS A 27 9.94 0.22 -18.60
CA LYS A 27 11.13 -0.26 -19.32
C LYS A 27 10.76 -1.33 -20.35
N GLY A 28 9.88 -2.28 -20.01
CA GLY A 28 9.38 -3.30 -20.92
C GLY A 28 8.61 -2.71 -22.10
N ALA A 29 7.86 -1.64 -21.87
CA ALA A 29 7.13 -0.89 -22.92
C ALA A 29 8.02 0.09 -23.71
N GLY A 30 9.34 0.10 -23.50
CA GLY A 30 10.26 1.03 -24.19
C GLY A 30 10.18 2.48 -23.74
N ILE A 31 9.44 2.80 -22.69
CA ILE A 31 9.28 4.19 -22.21
C ILE A 31 10.55 4.63 -21.47
N LYS A 32 11.23 5.63 -21.99
CA LYS A 32 12.40 6.26 -21.34
C LYS A 32 11.92 7.17 -20.22
N LEU A 33 12.07 6.73 -18.95
CA LEU A 33 11.76 7.56 -17.79
C LEU A 33 12.87 8.59 -17.53
N ARG A 34 12.47 9.80 -17.08
CA ARG A 34 13.45 10.84 -16.67
C ARG A 34 14.30 10.33 -15.52
N GLN A 35 13.69 9.64 -14.54
CA GLN A 35 14.38 9.07 -13.41
C GLN A 35 13.58 7.90 -12.81
N SER A 36 14.27 6.79 -12.54
CA SER A 36 13.66 5.59 -11.94
C SER A 36 13.56 5.62 -10.41
N TYR A 37 14.30 6.52 -9.75
CA TYR A 37 14.43 6.60 -8.30
C TYR A 37 14.82 5.27 -7.62
N GLY A 38 15.53 4.38 -8.32
CA GLY A 38 15.85 3.04 -7.83
C GLY A 38 16.69 3.07 -6.55
N ARG A 39 17.87 3.67 -6.63
CA ARG A 39 18.83 3.75 -5.52
C ARG A 39 18.30 4.59 -4.37
N VAL A 40 17.84 5.81 -4.63
CA VAL A 40 17.33 6.73 -3.60
C VAL A 40 16.04 6.24 -2.95
N GLY A 41 15.16 5.53 -3.68
CA GLY A 41 13.97 4.90 -3.15
C GLY A 41 14.30 3.77 -2.16
N LYS A 42 15.29 2.93 -2.49
CA LYS A 42 15.78 1.89 -1.57
C LYS A 42 16.34 2.50 -0.28
N PHE A 43 17.13 3.57 -0.37
CA PHE A 43 17.64 4.27 0.81
C PHE A 43 16.54 4.90 1.65
N ALA A 44 15.54 5.52 1.02
CA ALA A 44 14.39 6.09 1.73
C ALA A 44 13.59 5.01 2.47
N LEU A 45 13.42 3.83 1.86
CA LEU A 45 12.77 2.67 2.51
C LEU A 45 13.56 2.20 3.74
N ILE A 46 14.88 2.04 3.62
CA ILE A 46 15.74 1.62 4.74
C ILE A 46 15.69 2.65 5.86
N LYS A 47 15.76 3.96 5.55
CA LYS A 47 15.61 5.04 6.53
C LYS A 47 14.27 4.96 7.25
N HIS A 48 13.16 4.75 6.51
CA HIS A 48 11.84 4.58 7.11
C HIS A 48 11.82 3.41 8.09
N GLN A 49 12.33 2.25 7.69
CA GLN A 49 12.34 1.05 8.53
C GLN A 49 13.16 1.25 9.82
N ARG A 50 14.35 1.83 9.71
CA ARG A 50 15.21 2.13 10.87
C ARG A 50 14.52 3.10 11.85
N TYR A 51 13.94 4.18 11.36
CA TYR A 51 13.24 5.15 12.20
C TYR A 51 11.96 4.59 12.81
N ALA A 52 11.22 3.76 12.08
CA ALA A 52 10.03 3.09 12.59
C ALA A 52 10.38 2.09 13.71
N HIS A 53 11.45 1.32 13.54
CA HIS A 53 11.97 0.40 14.56
C HIS A 53 12.41 1.15 15.83
N ALA A 54 13.12 2.28 15.65
CA ALA A 54 13.55 3.15 16.75
C ALA A 54 12.41 4.01 17.34
N LYS A 55 11.14 3.76 16.96
CA LYS A 55 9.94 4.53 17.39
C LYS A 55 10.00 6.05 17.08
N GLN A 56 10.89 6.48 16.18
CA GLN A 56 11.03 7.87 15.74
C GLN A 56 10.04 8.21 14.62
N PHE A 57 8.74 8.23 14.94
CA PHE A 57 7.66 8.35 13.95
C PHE A 57 7.70 9.62 13.10
N LYS A 58 8.12 10.76 13.66
CA LYS A 58 8.26 12.02 12.90
C LYS A 58 9.26 11.87 11.74
N ARG A 59 10.41 11.23 12.00
CA ARG A 59 11.45 10.96 10.98
C ARG A 59 11.00 9.88 10.00
N ALA A 60 10.35 8.80 10.48
CA ALA A 60 9.78 7.76 9.63
C ALA A 60 8.74 8.33 8.66
N ASN A 61 7.83 9.20 9.13
CA ASN A 61 6.84 9.84 8.28
C ASN A 61 7.46 10.78 7.24
N ARG A 62 8.58 11.45 7.55
CA ARG A 62 9.33 12.23 6.55
C ARG A 62 9.86 11.33 5.43
N ALA A 63 10.45 10.20 5.76
CA ALA A 63 10.92 9.22 4.78
C ALA A 63 9.76 8.62 3.95
N LEU A 64 8.61 8.38 4.57
CA LEU A 64 7.40 7.93 3.89
C LEU A 64 6.90 8.97 2.85
N ARG A 65 6.88 10.26 3.22
CA ARG A 65 6.53 11.34 2.28
C ARG A 65 7.48 11.37 1.08
N THR A 66 8.78 11.15 1.31
CA THR A 66 9.77 11.07 0.23
C THR A 66 9.46 9.92 -0.73
N LEU A 67 9.09 8.73 -0.23
CA LEU A 67 8.67 7.60 -1.07
C LEU A 67 7.40 7.92 -1.87
N ARG A 68 6.40 8.58 -1.26
CA ARG A 68 5.20 9.06 -1.95
C ARG A 68 5.54 10.02 -3.09
N THR A 69 6.47 10.96 -2.84
CA THR A 69 6.94 11.91 -3.85
C THR A 69 7.61 11.20 -5.03
N TYR A 70 8.46 10.21 -4.78
CA TYR A 70 9.12 9.45 -5.84
C TYR A 70 8.13 8.66 -6.70
N LEU A 71 7.20 7.95 -6.05
CA LEU A 71 6.13 7.25 -6.76
C LEU A 71 5.27 8.20 -7.58
N GLY A 72 4.83 9.33 -7.02
CA GLY A 72 4.03 10.34 -7.71
C GLY A 72 4.74 10.95 -8.93
N ARG A 73 6.07 11.13 -8.86
CA ARG A 73 6.87 11.60 -10.00
C ARG A 73 6.93 10.56 -11.12
N VAL A 74 7.12 9.29 -10.79
CA VAL A 74 7.12 8.19 -11.77
C VAL A 74 5.76 8.06 -12.43
N ILE A 75 4.66 8.11 -11.67
CA ILE A 75 3.30 8.05 -12.22
C ILE A 75 3.05 9.18 -13.22
N ARG A 76 3.42 10.43 -12.88
CA ARG A 76 3.25 11.56 -13.79
C ARG A 76 4.12 11.47 -15.04
N ASP A 77 5.34 10.95 -14.91
CA ASP A 77 6.25 10.80 -16.05
C ASP A 77 5.74 9.73 -17.04
N ILE A 78 5.26 8.59 -16.52
CA ILE A 78 4.63 7.55 -17.34
C ILE A 78 3.35 8.10 -17.99
N GLY A 79 2.47 8.75 -17.23
CA GLY A 79 1.20 9.27 -17.74
C GLY A 79 1.37 10.22 -18.92
N ARG A 80 2.41 11.09 -18.90
CA ARG A 80 2.69 11.99 -20.04
C ARG A 80 3.23 11.27 -21.28
N LYS A 81 3.79 10.08 -21.12
CA LYS A 81 4.45 9.32 -22.20
C LYS A 81 3.62 8.16 -22.70
N LEU A 82 2.47 7.91 -22.05
CA LEU A 82 1.58 6.80 -22.39
C LEU A 82 0.82 7.05 -23.70
N GLU A 83 0.70 8.31 -24.14
CA GLU A 83 0.01 8.73 -25.35
C GLU A 83 0.78 8.38 -26.65
N GLY A 84 1.94 7.72 -26.53
CA GLY A 84 2.73 7.22 -27.66
C GLY A 84 2.25 5.84 -28.12
N ASN A 85 2.79 5.40 -29.27
CA ASN A 85 2.50 4.11 -29.89
C ASN A 85 3.11 2.96 -29.07
N ILE A 86 2.37 2.45 -28.07
CA ILE A 86 2.76 1.38 -27.15
C ILE A 86 1.93 0.15 -27.49
N ASP A 87 2.54 -1.03 -27.41
CA ASP A 87 1.84 -2.30 -27.55
C ASP A 87 0.66 -2.39 -26.55
N LEU A 88 -0.52 -2.79 -27.05
CA LEU A 88 -1.78 -2.84 -26.30
C LEU A 88 -1.67 -3.61 -24.98
N LEU A 89 -0.93 -4.71 -24.97
CA LEU A 89 -0.75 -5.52 -23.75
C LEU A 89 0.03 -4.76 -22.68
N HIS A 90 1.07 -4.03 -23.06
CA HIS A 90 1.85 -3.19 -22.15
C HIS A 90 1.04 -1.99 -21.66
N GLU A 91 0.21 -1.43 -22.51
CA GLU A 91 -0.67 -0.31 -22.13
C GLU A 91 -1.70 -0.74 -21.08
N ILE A 92 -2.39 -1.87 -21.27
CA ILE A 92 -3.36 -2.42 -20.30
C ILE A 92 -2.68 -2.70 -18.94
N ALA A 93 -1.50 -3.33 -18.96
CA ALA A 93 -0.75 -3.63 -17.75
C ALA A 93 -0.31 -2.36 -17.00
N LEU A 94 0.16 -1.35 -17.72
CA LEU A 94 0.54 -0.05 -17.18
C LEU A 94 -0.66 0.69 -16.60
N ASN A 95 -1.77 0.76 -17.30
CA ASN A 95 -2.99 1.44 -16.87
C ASN A 95 -3.54 0.80 -15.58
N ARG A 96 -3.59 -0.54 -15.50
CA ARG A 96 -3.99 -1.27 -14.29
C ARG A 96 -3.08 -0.92 -13.12
N MET A 97 -1.76 -0.94 -13.34
CA MET A 97 -0.80 -0.67 -12.28
C MET A 97 -0.80 0.81 -11.86
N LEU A 98 -1.02 1.74 -12.80
CA LEU A 98 -1.16 3.17 -12.51
C LEU A 98 -2.40 3.44 -11.65
N ALA A 99 -3.53 2.79 -11.93
CA ALA A 99 -4.75 2.90 -11.14
C ALA A 99 -4.50 2.47 -9.68
N LEU A 100 -3.90 1.29 -9.47
CA LEU A 100 -3.53 0.79 -8.14
C LEU A 100 -2.55 1.74 -7.43
N ALA A 101 -1.53 2.23 -8.14
CA ALA A 101 -0.55 3.13 -7.56
C ALA A 101 -1.14 4.49 -7.16
N ARG A 102 -2.10 5.02 -7.93
CA ARG A 102 -2.86 6.23 -7.58
C ARG A 102 -3.73 6.00 -6.35
N GLN A 103 -4.42 4.85 -6.26
CA GLN A 103 -5.18 4.46 -5.08
C GLN A 103 -4.29 4.41 -3.84
N MET A 104 -3.11 3.79 -3.93
CA MET A 104 -2.15 3.72 -2.83
C MET A 104 -1.61 5.08 -2.40
N LEU A 105 -1.41 6.03 -3.31
CA LEU A 105 -1.04 7.40 -2.97
C LEU A 105 -2.13 8.13 -2.19
N GLY A 106 -3.40 7.86 -2.49
CA GLY A 106 -4.55 8.43 -1.80
C GLY A 106 -4.82 7.81 -0.43
N GLN A 107 -4.29 6.64 -0.14
CA GLN A 107 -4.55 5.92 1.11
C GLN A 107 -4.00 6.64 2.33
N LYS A 108 -4.84 6.72 3.38
CA LYS A 108 -4.46 7.21 4.70
C LYS A 108 -4.26 6.05 5.68
N GLN A 109 -3.43 6.25 6.71
CA GLN A 109 -3.12 5.21 7.70
C GLN A 109 -4.36 4.67 8.42
N HIS A 110 -5.30 5.55 8.77
CA HIS A 110 -6.54 5.21 9.48
C HIS A 110 -7.78 5.33 8.57
N GLN A 111 -7.62 5.06 7.27
CA GLN A 111 -8.74 5.11 6.33
C GLN A 111 -9.74 3.99 6.65
N ARG A 112 -11.02 4.34 6.70
CA ARG A 112 -12.15 3.41 6.65
C ARG A 112 -12.49 3.14 5.19
N GLY A 113 -12.78 1.89 4.85
CA GLY A 113 -13.12 1.49 3.48
C GLY A 113 -11.98 0.75 2.76
N PRO A 114 -12.13 0.51 1.46
CA PRO A 114 -11.23 -0.35 0.70
C PRO A 114 -9.80 0.19 0.70
N LYS A 115 -8.86 -0.66 1.10
CA LYS A 115 -7.44 -0.35 1.17
C LYS A 115 -6.64 -1.44 0.48
N VAL A 116 -5.68 -1.04 -0.35
CA VAL A 116 -4.77 -1.99 -1.01
C VAL A 116 -3.70 -2.43 -0.02
N TYR A 117 -3.65 -3.71 0.27
CA TYR A 117 -2.65 -4.33 1.14
C TYR A 117 -1.57 -5.09 0.36
N SER A 118 -1.87 -5.50 -0.87
CA SER A 118 -0.94 -6.21 -1.74
C SER A 118 -1.09 -5.75 -3.19
N LEU A 119 0.03 -5.67 -3.93
CA LEU A 119 0.03 -5.30 -5.34
C LEU A 119 -0.29 -6.48 -6.27
N HIS A 120 0.10 -7.69 -5.87
CA HIS A 120 -0.14 -8.91 -6.66
C HIS A 120 -1.50 -9.56 -6.36
N ALA A 121 -2.10 -9.19 -5.23
CA ALA A 121 -3.41 -9.65 -4.81
C ALA A 121 -4.17 -8.45 -4.18
N PRO A 122 -4.68 -7.53 -5.02
CA PRO A 122 -5.36 -6.32 -4.53
C PRO A 122 -6.68 -6.63 -3.81
N GLU A 123 -7.22 -7.84 -4.01
CA GLU A 123 -8.41 -8.39 -3.36
C GLU A 123 -8.18 -8.79 -1.88
N VAL A 124 -6.95 -8.71 -1.39
CA VAL A 124 -6.64 -9.08 0.01
C VAL A 124 -7.23 -8.07 0.97
N GLU A 125 -8.03 -8.57 1.91
CA GLU A 125 -8.61 -7.79 2.99
C GLU A 125 -7.94 -8.10 4.33
N CYS A 126 -7.99 -7.13 5.24
CA CYS A 126 -7.47 -7.27 6.60
C CYS A 126 -8.62 -7.63 7.55
N ILE A 127 -8.60 -8.85 8.07
CA ILE A 127 -9.65 -9.36 8.96
C ILE A 127 -9.13 -9.39 10.39
N GLY A 128 -9.96 -8.92 11.33
CA GLY A 128 -9.69 -9.03 12.76
C GLY A 128 -10.01 -10.43 13.29
N LYS A 129 -9.02 -11.12 13.85
CA LYS A 129 -9.21 -12.47 14.44
C LYS A 129 -9.57 -12.49 15.93
N GLY A 130 -9.62 -11.34 16.58
CA GLY A 130 -9.88 -11.28 18.03
C GLY A 130 -8.76 -11.84 18.93
N LYS A 131 -7.65 -12.32 18.36
CA LYS A 131 -6.51 -12.85 19.13
C LYS A 131 -5.63 -11.71 19.66
N ALA A 132 -5.29 -11.72 20.96
CA ALA A 132 -4.49 -10.67 21.59
C ALA A 132 -3.08 -10.51 20.98
N HIS A 133 -2.43 -11.61 20.57
CA HIS A 133 -1.05 -11.59 20.07
C HIS A 133 -0.93 -11.23 18.59
N ARG A 134 -1.87 -11.65 17.76
CA ARG A 134 -1.93 -11.34 16.30
C ARG A 134 -3.36 -11.00 15.92
N PRO A 135 -3.81 -9.79 16.19
CA PRO A 135 -5.21 -9.41 16.07
C PRO A 135 -5.71 -9.36 14.61
N TYR A 136 -4.81 -9.30 13.64
CA TYR A 136 -5.16 -9.14 12.22
C TYR A 136 -4.52 -10.20 11.35
N GLU A 137 -5.29 -10.66 10.37
CA GLU A 137 -4.86 -11.55 9.31
C GLU A 137 -5.23 -10.98 7.94
N LEU A 138 -4.38 -11.24 6.96
CA LEU A 138 -4.62 -10.84 5.57
C LEU A 138 -5.14 -12.06 4.81
N MET A 139 -6.39 -12.01 4.36
CA MET A 139 -7.03 -13.07 3.61
C MET A 139 -7.40 -12.60 2.21
N ALA A 140 -7.16 -13.44 1.20
CA ALA A 140 -7.70 -13.26 -0.12
C ALA A 140 -8.98 -14.11 -0.22
N TRP A 141 -10.11 -13.49 -0.48
CA TRP A 141 -11.32 -14.19 -0.85
C TRP A 141 -11.17 -14.63 -2.31
N THR A 142 -10.84 -15.89 -2.54
CA THR A 142 -11.02 -16.46 -3.86
C THR A 142 -12.51 -16.74 -4.02
N THR A 143 -13.22 -15.89 -4.74
CA THR A 143 -14.55 -16.26 -5.24
C THR A 143 -14.35 -17.49 -6.13
N PRO A 144 -14.96 -18.66 -5.83
CA PRO A 144 -15.00 -19.74 -6.80
C PRO A 144 -15.72 -19.20 -8.04
N ALA A 145 -15.15 -19.45 -9.21
CA ALA A 145 -15.81 -19.13 -10.47
C ALA A 145 -17.20 -19.75 -10.45
N LEU A 146 -18.23 -18.90 -10.41
CA LEU A 146 -19.62 -19.33 -10.35
C LEU A 146 -20.03 -19.94 -11.69
N SER A 147 -20.18 -21.23 -11.69
CA SER A 147 -21.30 -21.83 -12.44
C SER A 147 -22.48 -21.90 -11.46
N GLY A 148 -23.57 -21.19 -11.79
CA GLY A 148 -24.90 -21.40 -11.20
C GLY A 148 -25.28 -20.52 -10.01
N ASN A 149 -26.15 -19.60 -10.31
CA ASN A 149 -27.29 -19.09 -9.57
C ASN A 149 -27.29 -19.29 -8.03
N VAL A 150 -26.87 -18.25 -7.26
CA VAL A 150 -27.14 -18.17 -5.82
C VAL A 150 -27.68 -16.78 -5.50
N GLN A 151 -28.89 -16.74 -4.94
CA GLN A 151 -29.58 -15.58 -4.39
C GLN A 151 -28.76 -14.87 -3.30
N PRO A 152 -28.83 -13.54 -3.17
CA PRO A 152 -28.10 -12.81 -2.12
C PRO A 152 -28.79 -13.04 -0.77
N GLY A 153 -28.23 -13.95 0.02
CA GLY A 153 -28.56 -14.07 1.43
C GLY A 153 -27.93 -12.92 2.20
N GLY A 154 -28.75 -12.15 2.96
CA GLY A 154 -28.31 -11.02 3.77
C GLY A 154 -27.31 -11.42 4.84
N GLY A 155 -26.02 -11.23 4.55
CA GLY A 155 -24.95 -11.33 5.51
C GLY A 155 -24.69 -9.95 6.12
N GLN A 156 -24.87 -9.85 7.44
CA GLN A 156 -24.53 -8.67 8.23
C GLN A 156 -23.07 -8.28 7.94
N GLN A 157 -22.89 -7.08 7.43
CA GLN A 157 -21.57 -6.46 7.30
C GLN A 157 -21.03 -6.22 8.71
N GLN A 158 -20.18 -7.13 9.19
CA GLN A 158 -19.36 -6.86 10.37
C GLN A 158 -18.38 -5.75 10.02
N GLU A 159 -18.62 -4.58 10.58
CA GLU A 159 -17.75 -3.42 10.44
C GLU A 159 -16.33 -3.75 10.88
N CYS A 160 -15.41 -3.76 9.93
CA CYS A 160 -14.00 -3.93 10.18
C CYS A 160 -13.48 -2.70 10.94
N LYS A 161 -13.26 -2.83 12.26
CA LYS A 161 -12.61 -1.77 13.04
C LYS A 161 -11.23 -1.48 12.44
N PRO A 162 -10.84 -0.21 12.27
CA PRO A 162 -9.58 0.14 11.64
C PRO A 162 -8.41 -0.49 12.38
N CYS A 163 -7.44 -1.04 11.62
CA CYS A 163 -6.18 -1.56 12.16
C CYS A 163 -5.51 -0.51 13.03
N ARG A 164 -5.69 -0.61 14.32
CA ARG A 164 -5.06 0.27 15.31
C ARG A 164 -3.60 -0.17 15.46
N ILE A 165 -2.71 0.40 14.67
CA ILE A 165 -1.30 0.39 15.04
C ILE A 165 -1.22 1.26 16.30
N ARG A 166 -0.94 0.62 17.44
CA ARG A 166 -0.81 1.26 18.74
C ARG A 166 0.21 2.39 18.66
N THR A 167 -0.24 3.62 18.47
CA THR A 167 0.53 4.78 18.88
C THR A 167 0.31 4.92 20.38
N LEU A 168 1.29 4.55 21.18
CA LEU A 168 1.37 4.93 22.57
C LEU A 168 1.59 6.45 22.62
N SER A 169 0.50 7.21 22.60
CA SER A 169 0.50 8.59 23.07
C SER A 169 0.38 8.51 24.59
N GLN A 170 1.50 8.47 25.27
CA GLN A 170 1.53 8.83 26.68
C GLN A 170 1.21 10.31 26.78
N SER A 171 0.02 10.62 27.26
CA SER A 171 -0.33 11.89 27.84
C SER A 171 0.52 12.08 29.10
N ALA A 172 1.58 12.87 28.99
CA ALA A 172 2.24 13.43 30.15
C ALA A 172 1.36 14.54 30.70
N SER A 173 0.58 14.23 31.72
CA SER A 173 -0.03 15.22 32.60
C SER A 173 1.08 15.89 33.42
N ILE A 174 1.41 17.11 33.04
CA ILE A 174 2.23 18.00 33.88
C ILE A 174 1.29 18.55 34.94
N SER A 175 1.35 17.99 36.15
CA SER A 175 0.78 18.60 37.34
C SER A 175 1.62 19.81 37.71
N GLY A 176 1.03 20.99 37.66
CA GLY A 176 1.60 22.20 38.19
C GLY A 176 1.83 22.06 39.70
N ARG A 177 3.02 22.43 40.13
CA ARG A 177 3.27 22.74 41.55
C ARG A 177 3.71 24.17 41.62
N THR A 178 2.77 25.02 42.09
CA THR A 178 3.03 26.35 42.60
C THR A 178 3.86 26.24 43.88
N HIS A 179 4.95 26.93 43.96
CA HIS A 179 5.48 27.67 45.12
C HIS A 179 6.37 28.79 44.59
#